data_15c04fc94d8502f1f98b2206174a5521
#
_entry.id   15c04fc94d8502f1f98b2206174a5521
#
_cell.length_a   1.000
_cell.length_b   1.000
_cell.length_c   1.000
_cell.angle_alpha   90.00
_cell.angle_beta   90.00
_cell.angle_gamma   90.00
#
_symmetry.space_group_name_H-M   'P 1'
#
loop_
_entity.id
_entity.type
_entity.pdbx_description
1 polymer ?
#
loop_
_entity_poly.entity_id
_entity_poly.type
_entity_poly.pdbx_seq_one_letter_code
_entity_poly.pdbx_strand_id
1 'polypeptide(L)'
;MQAVNQVIQKKTQQEAAKFGNEWKGSFHCLVSGYYSGMTVKYLMLPFAVFCILCAIGSGIAGGLTYSIWFLVIAVVCLVTRSYGMKMMRVIIYWDNGMAFYDKDGNELVQLPRTAIEQMTVKNGKITIPWEGKEYKIIRNPFDNEKEVREMLNFYSPENSKWIAR
;
A
#
# COMPACT_ATOMS: atom_id res chain seq x y z
N MET A 1 -11.82 5.60 8.55
CA MET A 1 -11.41 4.62 7.51
C MET A 1 -12.31 4.59 6.30
N GLN A 2 -13.64 4.49 6.44
CA GLN A 2 -14.58 4.60 5.32
C GLN A 2 -14.39 5.90 4.51
N ALA A 3 -14.15 7.04 5.15
CA ALA A 3 -13.96 8.32 4.47
C ALA A 3 -12.74 8.34 3.54
N VAL A 4 -11.60 7.75 3.93
CA VAL A 4 -10.39 7.69 3.10
C VAL A 4 -10.61 6.78 1.89
N ASN A 5 -11.27 5.63 2.07
CA ASN A 5 -11.62 4.76 0.94
C ASN A 5 -12.62 5.45 -0.01
N GLN A 6 -13.58 6.20 0.50
CA GLN A 6 -14.54 6.94 -0.32
C GLN A 6 -13.88 8.07 -1.12
N VAL A 7 -12.95 8.81 -0.52
CA VAL A 7 -12.20 9.87 -1.24
C VAL A 7 -11.34 9.26 -2.34
N ILE A 8 -10.65 8.16 -2.04
CA ILE A 8 -9.83 7.45 -3.04
C ILE A 8 -10.71 6.87 -4.14
N GLN A 9 -11.83 6.21 -3.80
CA GLN A 9 -12.76 5.68 -4.81
C GLN A 9 -13.35 6.79 -5.68
N LYS A 10 -13.78 7.90 -5.07
CA LYS A 10 -14.32 9.03 -5.82
C LYS A 10 -13.29 9.64 -6.76
N LYS A 11 -12.03 9.77 -6.32
CA LYS A 11 -10.94 10.26 -7.16
C LYS A 11 -10.56 9.26 -8.25
N THR A 12 -10.49 7.97 -7.94
CA THR A 12 -10.29 6.90 -8.94
C THR A 12 -11.37 6.93 -10.02
N GLN A 13 -12.64 7.16 -9.65
CA GLN A 13 -13.74 7.30 -10.61
C GLN A 13 -13.61 8.57 -11.45
N GLN A 14 -13.17 9.70 -10.87
CA GLN A 14 -12.93 10.94 -11.61
C GLN A 14 -11.76 10.78 -12.60
N GLU A 15 -10.66 10.15 -12.18
CA GLU A 15 -9.53 9.87 -13.05
C GLU A 15 -9.88 8.83 -14.13
N ALA A 16 -10.65 7.79 -13.80
CA ALA A 16 -11.19 6.85 -14.77
C ALA A 16 -12.04 7.57 -15.84
N ALA A 17 -12.87 8.54 -15.44
CA ALA A 17 -13.63 9.36 -16.38
C ALA A 17 -12.72 10.25 -17.25
N LYS A 18 -11.61 10.75 -16.70
CA LYS A 18 -10.60 11.55 -17.42
C LYS A 18 -9.88 10.75 -18.50
N PHE A 19 -9.51 9.51 -18.21
CA PHE A 19 -8.81 8.63 -19.14
C PHE A 19 -9.74 7.86 -20.09
N GLY A 20 -11.06 7.86 -19.82
CA GLY A 20 -12.04 7.23 -20.69
C GLY A 20 -11.74 5.76 -20.99
N ASN A 21 -11.69 5.38 -22.27
CA ASN A 21 -11.43 4.01 -22.71
C ASN A 21 -9.99 3.52 -22.46
N GLU A 22 -9.06 4.43 -22.15
CA GLU A 22 -7.68 4.07 -21.85
C GLU A 22 -7.50 3.54 -20.42
N TRP A 23 -8.44 3.84 -19.50
CA TRP A 23 -8.37 3.36 -18.13
C TRP A 23 -8.47 1.84 -18.05
N LYS A 24 -7.55 1.20 -17.33
CA LYS A 24 -7.50 -0.27 -17.18
C LYS A 24 -7.71 -0.73 -15.74
N GLY A 25 -7.27 0.03 -14.78
CA GLY A 25 -7.48 -0.35 -13.37
C GLY A 25 -6.77 0.55 -12.36
N SER A 26 -6.99 0.22 -11.10
CA SER A 26 -6.34 0.88 -9.98
C SER A 26 -6.17 -0.08 -8.81
N PHE A 27 -5.12 0.10 -8.03
CA PHE A 27 -4.88 -0.69 -6.81
C PHE A 27 -4.06 0.09 -5.79
N HIS A 28 -4.07 -0.41 -4.55
CA HIS A 28 -3.26 0.12 -3.47
C HIS A 28 -1.95 -0.64 -3.35
N CYS A 29 -0.85 0.05 -3.07
CA CYS A 29 0.40 -0.58 -2.72
C CYS A 29 1.11 0.15 -1.58
N LEU A 30 1.96 -0.57 -0.85
CA LEU A 30 2.93 0.00 0.08
C LEU A 30 4.27 0.17 -0.63
N VAL A 31 4.89 1.33 -0.45
CA VAL A 31 6.21 1.62 -1.03
C VAL A 31 7.33 0.96 -0.23
N SER A 32 7.13 0.68 1.07
CA SER A 32 8.11 0.00 1.91
C SER A 32 7.78 -1.48 2.07
N GLY A 33 8.70 -2.37 1.67
CA GLY A 33 8.52 -3.82 1.72
C GLY A 33 8.53 -4.47 3.10
N TYR A 34 8.52 -3.67 4.18
CA TYR A 34 8.64 -4.20 5.55
C TYR A 34 7.31 -4.62 6.18
N TYR A 35 6.18 -4.12 5.69
CA TYR A 35 4.87 -4.44 6.28
C TYR A 35 3.86 -4.77 5.21
N SER A 36 3.09 -5.84 5.44
CA SER A 36 1.91 -6.13 4.65
C SER A 36 0.88 -5.02 4.83
N GLY A 37 0.30 -4.52 3.75
CA GLY A 37 -0.76 -3.51 3.81
C GLY A 37 -1.92 -3.93 4.70
N MET A 38 -2.25 -5.21 4.70
CA MET A 38 -3.25 -5.81 5.58
C MET A 38 -2.87 -5.68 7.05
N THR A 39 -1.62 -5.96 7.43
CA THR A 39 -1.14 -5.85 8.81
C THR A 39 -1.24 -4.41 9.31
N VAL A 40 -0.76 -3.46 8.53
CA VAL A 40 -0.80 -2.03 8.91
C VAL A 40 -2.24 -1.52 8.96
N LYS A 41 -3.07 -1.89 7.99
CA LYS A 41 -4.43 -1.37 7.84
C LYS A 41 -5.40 -1.96 8.87
N TYR A 42 -5.33 -3.28 9.11
CA TYR A 42 -6.36 -4.00 9.86
C TYR A 42 -5.89 -4.55 11.21
N LEU A 43 -4.63 -4.99 11.35
CA LEU A 43 -4.15 -5.67 12.55
C LEU A 43 -3.52 -4.74 13.58
N MET A 44 -2.78 -3.72 13.16
CA MET A 44 -2.05 -2.86 14.10
C MET A 44 -2.96 -2.09 15.07
N LEU A 45 -4.15 -1.65 14.61
CA LEU A 45 -5.06 -0.90 15.48
C LEU A 45 -5.73 -1.77 16.54
N PRO A 46 -6.40 -2.91 16.21
CA PRO A 46 -6.99 -3.77 17.24
C PRO A 46 -5.92 -4.34 18.18
N PHE A 47 -4.71 -4.62 17.69
CA PHE A 47 -3.62 -5.08 18.55
C PHE A 47 -3.14 -3.98 19.53
N ALA A 48 -3.05 -2.72 19.08
CA ALA A 48 -2.75 -1.61 19.99
C ALA A 48 -3.83 -1.43 21.06
N VAL A 49 -5.12 -1.53 20.69
CA VAL A 49 -6.24 -1.47 21.65
C VAL A 49 -6.15 -2.63 22.66
N PHE A 50 -5.87 -3.85 22.19
CA PHE A 50 -5.67 -5.00 23.06
C PHE A 50 -4.52 -4.75 24.07
N CYS A 51 -3.38 -4.23 23.62
CA CYS A 51 -2.27 -3.88 24.51
C CYS A 51 -2.65 -2.81 25.54
N ILE A 52 -3.45 -1.81 25.18
CA ILE A 52 -3.94 -0.80 26.12
C ILE A 52 -4.83 -1.45 27.22
N LEU A 53 -5.72 -2.35 26.81
CA LEU A 53 -6.57 -3.07 27.78
C LEU A 53 -5.75 -3.94 28.72
N CYS A 54 -4.72 -4.64 28.21
CA CYS A 54 -3.78 -5.40 29.03
C CYS A 54 -2.98 -4.50 29.97
N ALA A 55 -2.60 -3.30 29.55
CA ALA A 55 -1.91 -2.34 30.41
C ALA A 55 -2.78 -1.90 31.61
N ILE A 56 -4.06 -1.61 31.36
CA ILE A 56 -5.02 -1.23 32.37
C ILE A 56 -5.21 -2.41 33.36
N GLY A 57 -5.46 -3.62 32.85
CA GLY A 57 -5.67 -4.80 33.67
C GLY A 57 -4.47 -5.14 34.58
N SER A 58 -3.25 -5.08 33.99
CA SER A 58 -2.02 -5.32 34.78
C SER A 58 -1.74 -4.20 35.80
N GLY A 59 -2.09 -2.96 35.50
CA GLY A 59 -1.96 -1.84 36.43
C GLY A 59 -2.87 -2.01 37.64
N ILE A 60 -4.14 -2.42 37.46
CA ILE A 60 -5.10 -2.70 38.52
C ILE A 60 -4.62 -3.87 39.39
N ALA A 61 -4.01 -4.89 38.80
CA ALA A 61 -3.46 -6.05 39.52
C ALA A 61 -2.12 -5.77 40.22
N GLY A 62 -1.63 -4.51 40.23
CA GLY A 62 -0.37 -4.12 40.87
C GLY A 62 0.89 -4.41 40.04
N GLY A 63 0.75 -4.85 38.79
CA GLY A 63 1.84 -5.17 37.87
C GLY A 63 2.35 -3.96 37.09
N LEU A 64 2.82 -2.91 37.74
CA LEU A 64 3.21 -1.65 37.11
C LEU A 64 4.21 -1.83 35.97
N THR A 65 5.20 -2.70 36.11
CA THR A 65 6.22 -2.98 35.08
C THR A 65 5.58 -3.55 33.82
N TYR A 66 4.66 -4.50 33.94
CA TYR A 66 3.96 -5.07 32.79
C TYR A 66 3.05 -4.05 32.10
N SER A 67 2.39 -3.20 32.88
CA SER A 67 1.56 -2.11 32.37
C SER A 67 2.36 -1.16 31.48
N ILE A 68 3.56 -0.78 31.92
CA ILE A 68 4.46 0.08 31.13
C ILE A 68 4.86 -0.60 29.81
N TRP A 69 5.23 -1.87 29.83
CA TRP A 69 5.60 -2.60 28.62
C TRP A 69 4.46 -2.70 27.60
N PHE A 70 3.25 -2.98 28.05
CA PHE A 70 2.09 -3.00 27.16
C PHE A 70 1.80 -1.63 26.54
N LEU A 71 1.96 -0.54 27.29
CA LEU A 71 1.82 0.81 26.75
C LEU A 71 2.89 1.12 25.70
N VAL A 72 4.15 0.76 25.94
CA VAL A 72 5.23 0.93 24.96
C VAL A 72 4.91 0.19 23.67
N ILE A 73 4.47 -1.07 23.75
CA ILE A 73 4.08 -1.86 22.57
C ILE A 73 2.91 -1.20 21.84
N ALA A 74 1.90 -0.72 22.55
CA ALA A 74 0.76 -0.02 21.95
C ALA A 74 1.20 1.24 21.18
N VAL A 75 2.08 2.06 21.77
CA VAL A 75 2.64 3.24 21.13
C VAL A 75 3.43 2.87 19.87
N VAL A 76 4.30 1.86 19.93
CA VAL A 76 5.05 1.36 18.79
C VAL A 76 4.11 0.92 17.67
N CYS A 77 3.04 0.19 17.98
CA CYS A 77 2.04 -0.23 16.98
C CYS A 77 1.33 0.97 16.33
N LEU A 78 0.94 1.98 17.10
CA LEU A 78 0.29 3.18 16.57
C LEU A 78 1.22 4.02 15.70
N VAL A 79 2.49 4.19 16.10
CA VAL A 79 3.50 4.89 15.32
C VAL A 79 3.79 4.15 14.01
N THR A 80 3.99 2.83 14.08
CA THR A 80 4.23 1.99 12.90
C THR A 80 3.05 2.04 11.94
N ARG A 81 1.82 1.99 12.47
CA ARG A 81 0.61 2.13 11.66
C ARG A 81 0.53 3.50 10.98
N SER A 82 0.78 4.57 11.73
CA SER A 82 0.74 5.93 11.19
C SER A 82 1.77 6.11 10.08
N TYR A 83 3.00 5.61 10.27
CA TYR A 83 4.05 5.64 9.27
C TYR A 83 3.70 4.80 8.04
N GLY A 84 3.22 3.57 8.24
CA GLY A 84 2.80 2.70 7.15
C GLY A 84 1.65 3.30 6.33
N MET A 85 0.68 3.95 6.98
CA MET A 85 -0.41 4.62 6.27
C MET A 85 0.07 5.82 5.43
N LYS A 86 1.12 6.52 5.85
CA LYS A 86 1.75 7.59 5.05
C LYS A 86 2.48 7.03 3.81
N MET A 87 2.92 5.78 3.88
CA MET A 87 3.61 5.10 2.78
C MET A 87 2.67 4.39 1.81
N MET A 88 1.36 4.40 2.06
CA MET A 88 0.37 3.87 1.11
C MET A 88 0.29 4.77 -0.12
N ARG A 89 0.24 4.12 -1.27
CA ARG A 89 0.04 4.74 -2.57
C ARG A 89 -1.14 4.10 -3.26
N VAL A 90 -1.84 4.90 -4.04
CA VAL A 90 -2.83 4.42 -5.01
C VAL A 90 -2.17 4.51 -6.38
N ILE A 91 -2.22 3.42 -7.12
CA ILE A 91 -1.73 3.36 -8.48
C ILE A 91 -2.94 3.26 -9.40
N ILE A 92 -2.98 4.14 -10.38
CA ILE A 92 -3.95 4.12 -11.47
C ILE A 92 -3.16 3.86 -12.75
N TYR A 93 -3.64 2.96 -13.59
CA TYR A 93 -2.95 2.63 -14.84
C TYR A 93 -3.93 2.59 -16.03
N TRP A 94 -3.39 2.99 -17.19
CA TRP A 94 -4.11 3.09 -18.45
C TRP A 94 -3.18 2.69 -19.62
N ASP A 95 -3.68 2.71 -20.85
CA ASP A 95 -2.92 2.21 -22.03
C ASP A 95 -1.53 2.84 -22.17
N ASN A 96 -1.41 4.15 -21.94
CA ASN A 96 -0.19 4.91 -22.22
C ASN A 96 0.65 5.26 -20.98
N GLY A 97 0.26 4.82 -19.78
CA GLY A 97 1.01 5.16 -18.58
C GLY A 97 0.36 4.72 -17.28
N MET A 98 0.98 5.13 -16.17
CA MET A 98 0.44 4.97 -14.83
C MET A 98 0.75 6.17 -13.96
N ALA A 99 -0.06 6.43 -12.95
CA ALA A 99 0.15 7.48 -11.98
C ALA A 99 0.11 6.93 -10.55
N PHE A 100 0.96 7.52 -9.70
CA PHE A 100 1.02 7.23 -8.28
C PHE A 100 0.41 8.40 -7.52
N TYR A 101 -0.52 8.09 -6.64
CA TYR A 101 -1.17 9.05 -5.76
C TYR A 101 -0.86 8.74 -4.30
N ASP A 102 -0.80 9.77 -3.46
CA ASP A 102 -0.71 9.59 -2.02
C ASP A 102 -2.08 9.18 -1.42
N LYS A 103 -2.10 8.96 -0.09
CA LYS A 103 -3.32 8.62 0.66
C LYS A 103 -4.41 9.71 0.62
N ASP A 104 -4.02 10.95 0.36
CA ASP A 104 -4.90 12.12 0.30
C ASP A 104 -5.36 12.38 -1.15
N GLY A 105 -4.84 11.56 -2.09
CA GLY A 105 -5.17 11.58 -3.50
C GLY A 105 -4.46 12.68 -4.29
N ASN A 106 -3.32 13.19 -3.80
CA ASN A 106 -2.47 14.07 -4.60
C ASN A 106 -1.60 13.22 -5.52
N GLU A 107 -1.47 13.65 -6.77
CA GLU A 107 -0.59 13.02 -7.73
C GLU A 107 0.87 13.24 -7.34
N LEU A 108 1.63 12.15 -7.23
CA LEU A 108 3.04 12.17 -6.89
C LEU A 108 3.92 12.12 -8.13
N VAL A 109 3.55 11.29 -9.08
CA VAL A 109 4.26 11.11 -10.34
C VAL A 109 3.36 10.42 -11.37
N GLN A 110 3.53 10.80 -12.62
CA GLN A 110 2.95 10.12 -13.76
C GLN A 110 4.09 9.49 -14.58
N LEU A 111 4.01 8.19 -14.79
CA LEU A 111 4.99 7.42 -15.54
C LEU A 111 4.46 7.12 -16.94
N PRO A 112 5.17 7.48 -18.00
CA PRO A 112 4.79 7.14 -19.36
C PRO A 112 5.05 5.66 -19.64
N ARG A 113 4.41 5.11 -20.66
CA ARG A 113 4.56 3.71 -21.07
C ARG A 113 6.02 3.33 -21.32
N THR A 114 6.82 4.21 -21.88
CA THR A 114 8.26 3.99 -22.14
C THR A 114 9.07 3.73 -20.88
N ALA A 115 8.69 4.33 -19.73
CA ALA A 115 9.29 4.03 -18.43
C ALA A 115 8.82 2.66 -17.90
N ILE A 116 7.53 2.35 -18.10
CA ILE A 116 6.94 1.09 -17.64
C ILE A 116 7.54 -0.11 -18.39
N GLU A 117 7.84 0.03 -19.67
CA GLU A 117 8.50 -1.01 -20.47
C GLU A 117 9.92 -1.35 -19.99
N GLN A 118 10.55 -0.44 -19.23
CA GLN A 118 11.85 -0.69 -18.57
C GLN A 118 11.73 -1.33 -17.18
N MET A 119 10.51 -1.72 -16.77
CA MET A 119 10.30 -2.30 -15.45
C MET A 119 11.05 -3.61 -15.28
N THR A 120 11.55 -3.82 -14.07
CA THR A 120 12.16 -5.07 -13.63
C THR A 120 11.33 -5.70 -12.53
N VAL A 121 11.11 -7.02 -12.63
CA VAL A 121 10.36 -7.78 -11.62
C VAL A 121 11.30 -8.76 -10.94
N LYS A 122 11.52 -8.58 -9.62
CA LYS A 122 12.38 -9.45 -8.83
C LYS A 122 11.80 -9.65 -7.42
N ASN A 123 11.67 -10.90 -7.01
CA ASN A 123 11.18 -11.27 -5.66
C ASN A 123 9.85 -10.60 -5.28
N GLY A 124 8.89 -10.58 -6.19
CA GLY A 124 7.58 -9.96 -5.94
C GLY A 124 7.59 -8.43 -5.88
N LYS A 125 8.70 -7.81 -6.28
CA LYS A 125 8.87 -6.37 -6.33
C LYS A 125 9.06 -5.93 -7.77
N ILE A 126 8.28 -4.95 -8.19
CA ILE A 126 8.39 -4.30 -9.48
C ILE A 126 9.13 -2.99 -9.26
N THR A 127 10.18 -2.75 -10.03
CA THR A 127 10.95 -1.50 -10.00
C THR A 127 10.89 -0.86 -11.36
N ILE A 128 10.47 0.40 -11.41
CA ILE A 128 10.34 1.20 -12.65
C ILE A 128 11.31 2.37 -12.54
N PRO A 129 12.36 2.42 -13.37
CA PRO A 129 13.28 3.55 -13.42
C PRO A 129 12.64 4.71 -14.19
N TRP A 130 12.70 5.91 -13.65
CA TRP A 130 12.24 7.12 -14.32
C TRP A 130 12.93 8.37 -13.77
N GLU A 131 13.49 9.21 -14.65
CA GLU A 131 14.16 10.47 -14.30
C GLU A 131 15.20 10.32 -13.17
N GLY A 132 16.01 9.27 -13.20
CA GLY A 132 17.03 9.01 -12.20
C GLY A 132 16.51 8.52 -10.83
N LYS A 133 15.20 8.25 -10.72
CA LYS A 133 14.56 7.67 -9.53
C LYS A 133 14.03 6.26 -9.82
N GLU A 134 13.86 5.49 -8.77
CA GLU A 134 13.23 4.17 -8.84
C GLU A 134 11.88 4.18 -8.13
N TYR A 135 10.83 3.88 -8.88
CA TYR A 135 9.48 3.70 -8.35
C TYR A 135 9.21 2.22 -8.11
N LYS A 136 8.77 1.89 -6.90
CA LYS A 136 8.67 0.50 -6.45
C LYS A 136 7.23 0.14 -6.16
N ILE A 137 6.75 -0.94 -6.77
CA ILE A 137 5.45 -1.57 -6.50
C ILE A 137 5.74 -2.90 -5.82
N ILE A 138 5.16 -3.12 -4.65
CA ILE A 138 5.38 -4.34 -3.88
C ILE A 138 4.11 -5.18 -3.93
N ARG A 139 4.25 -6.40 -4.42
CA ARG A 139 3.19 -7.40 -4.36
C ARG A 139 2.93 -7.80 -2.92
N ASN A 140 1.66 -7.77 -2.55
CA ASN A 140 1.20 -8.32 -1.29
C ASN A 140 0.15 -9.42 -1.58
N PRO A 141 0.43 -10.69 -1.27
CA PRO A 141 -0.48 -11.80 -1.53
C PRO A 141 -1.87 -11.64 -0.90
N PHE A 142 -1.97 -10.82 0.16
CA PHE A 142 -3.21 -10.63 0.91
C PHE A 142 -3.97 -9.34 0.57
N ASP A 143 -3.42 -8.49 -0.30
CA ASP A 143 -4.00 -7.16 -0.51
C ASP A 143 -4.15 -6.79 -2.00
N ASN A 144 -3.09 -6.91 -2.80
CA ASN A 144 -3.06 -6.38 -4.17
C ASN A 144 -2.52 -7.36 -5.22
N GLU A 145 -2.40 -8.63 -4.91
CA GLU A 145 -1.76 -9.59 -5.82
C GLU A 145 -2.49 -9.72 -7.16
N LYS A 146 -3.83 -9.75 -7.12
CA LYS A 146 -4.66 -9.90 -8.30
C LYS A 146 -4.48 -8.71 -9.24
N GLU A 147 -4.59 -7.51 -8.70
CA GLU A 147 -4.49 -6.26 -9.45
C GLU A 147 -3.08 -6.02 -10.00
N VAL A 148 -2.05 -6.34 -9.21
CA VAL A 148 -0.65 -6.29 -9.68
C VAL A 148 -0.42 -7.28 -10.81
N ARG A 149 -1.01 -8.47 -10.75
CA ARG A 149 -0.93 -9.47 -11.82
C ARG A 149 -1.65 -9.00 -13.08
N GLU A 150 -2.83 -8.40 -12.95
CA GLU A 150 -3.59 -7.84 -14.07
C GLU A 150 -2.79 -6.72 -14.75
N MET A 151 -2.20 -5.81 -13.97
CA MET A 151 -1.32 -4.76 -14.49
C MET A 151 -0.11 -5.33 -15.23
N LEU A 152 0.56 -6.34 -14.67
CA LEU A 152 1.70 -6.99 -15.32
C LEU A 152 1.30 -7.73 -16.60
N ASN A 153 0.17 -8.43 -16.60
CA ASN A 153 -0.36 -9.06 -17.82
C ASN A 153 -0.61 -8.04 -18.92
N PHE A 154 -1.01 -6.83 -18.54
CA PHE A 154 -1.29 -5.77 -19.48
C PHE A 154 -0.01 -5.15 -20.08
N TYR A 155 0.98 -4.80 -19.24
CA TYR A 155 2.19 -4.13 -19.71
C TYR A 155 3.33 -5.07 -20.12
N SER A 156 3.44 -6.21 -19.47
CA SER A 156 4.54 -7.17 -19.65
C SER A 156 4.09 -8.60 -19.33
N PRO A 157 3.39 -9.28 -20.25
CA PRO A 157 2.86 -10.64 -20.04
C PRO A 157 3.94 -11.64 -19.64
N GLU A 158 5.18 -11.44 -20.09
CA GLU A 158 6.32 -12.30 -19.74
C GLU A 158 6.65 -12.25 -18.26
N ASN A 159 6.55 -11.08 -17.65
CA ASN A 159 6.84 -10.86 -16.24
C ASN A 159 5.71 -11.32 -15.31
N SER A 160 4.49 -11.49 -15.81
CA SER A 160 3.35 -11.97 -15.01
C SER A 160 3.53 -13.41 -14.51
N LYS A 161 4.29 -14.23 -15.24
CA LYS A 161 4.60 -15.62 -14.88
C LYS A 161 5.47 -15.74 -13.62
N TRP A 162 6.26 -14.71 -13.28
CA TRP A 162 7.11 -14.68 -12.08
C TRP A 162 6.33 -14.46 -10.78
N ILE A 163 5.08 -14.05 -10.86
CA ILE A 163 4.20 -13.88 -9.70
C ILE A 163 3.49 -15.19 -9.35
N ALA A 164 3.48 -16.17 -10.24
CA ALA A 164 2.80 -17.44 -10.05
C ALA A 164 3.64 -18.50 -9.27
N ARG A 165 4.82 -18.16 -8.82
CA ARG A 165 5.70 -18.97 -7.97
C ARG A 165 5.87 -18.23 -6.63
#